data_a916a266a7d88b99ecbe9713ce12a5d8
#
_entry.id   a916a266a7d88b99ecbe9713ce12a5d8
#
_cell.length_a   1.000
_cell.length_b   1.000
_cell.length_c   1.000
_cell.angle_alpha   90.00
_cell.angle_beta   90.00
_cell.angle_gamma   90.00
#
_symmetry.space_group_name_H-M   'P 1'
#
loop_
_entity.id
_entity.type
_entity.pdbx_description
1 polymer ?
#
loop_
_entity_poly.entity_id
_entity_poly.type
_entity_poly.pdbx_seq_one_letter_code
_entity_poly.pdbx_strand_id
1 'polypeptide(L)'
;MQSGNTWLTLSLCIVLHLIFPARFVLNGVMAPEQGNGVDETQYSVKLIRKNFIYGNVNHKVNVYVKVHRNSPYLVCMDLSLSQSEVIDPNYLWIGPNGQNLKRKQYANVTETGKLMLLGFKEQMSGSYMCTLSYRVFRNDMQAEEERFKTYKFMIYAYREPDYTYRISVHFTTKECNLAANRQFFEELQKILNNLLDYLKCHIVDSSYRCFSVKRPKHGLVDELFIVFQVNPFAPGWEVSCRQITTDCEDITNSHVHKARGLIEKFFREQWYILKHEFVNIPAIHYIDHSFQVTRLDSCRPGFGKNDFIHNDCANCCVACDPGSYSPNNDITCQPCTSIRIKHYGAKSC
;
A
#
# COMPACT_ATOMS: atom_id res chain seq x y z
N MET A 1 65.46 20.29 14.42
CA MET A 1 64.95 21.30 15.39
C MET A 1 63.48 21.52 15.13
N GLN A 2 62.68 21.30 16.16
CA GLN A 2 61.27 21.65 16.41
C GLN A 2 60.25 20.97 15.52
N SER A 3 59.50 19.87 15.88
CA SER A 3 58.82 19.59 17.13
C SER A 3 57.79 20.65 17.52
N GLY A 4 56.54 20.28 17.40
CA GLY A 4 55.52 20.89 18.24
C GLY A 4 54.14 21.05 17.63
N ASN A 5 53.18 20.43 18.28
CA ASN A 5 51.72 20.73 18.34
C ASN A 5 50.76 20.09 17.34
N THR A 6 50.46 18.82 17.61
CA THR A 6 49.21 18.18 17.16
C THR A 6 48.44 17.49 18.32
N TRP A 7 48.64 17.94 19.58
CA TRP A 7 48.02 17.33 20.76
C TRP A 7 46.92 18.17 21.40
N LEU A 8 46.56 19.34 20.88
CA LEU A 8 45.61 20.26 21.51
C LEU A 8 44.17 20.23 20.95
N THR A 9 43.95 19.51 19.85
CA THR A 9 42.58 19.45 19.26
C THR A 9 41.75 18.20 19.66
N LEU A 10 42.40 17.16 20.21
CA LEU A 10 41.69 15.97 20.67
C LEU A 10 41.19 16.02 22.11
N SER A 11 41.67 16.98 22.90
CA SER A 11 41.31 17.08 24.32
C SER A 11 40.02 17.89 24.56
N LEU A 12 39.57 18.70 23.57
CA LEU A 12 38.38 19.53 23.73
C LEU A 12 37.06 18.77 23.42
N CYS A 13 37.10 17.68 22.63
CA CYS A 13 35.91 16.87 22.35
C CYS A 13 35.51 15.88 23.44
N ILE A 14 36.45 15.50 24.32
CA ILE A 14 36.20 14.54 25.39
C ILE A 14 35.63 15.20 26.64
N VAL A 15 35.90 16.47 26.87
CA VAL A 15 35.40 17.21 28.05
C VAL A 15 33.94 17.65 27.89
N LEU A 16 33.42 17.76 26.67
CA LEU A 16 32.02 18.15 26.41
C LEU A 16 31.00 17.01 26.57
N HIS A 17 31.45 15.75 26.68
CA HIS A 17 30.55 14.63 26.89
C HIS A 17 30.39 14.18 28.36
N LEU A 18 31.08 14.82 29.30
CA LEU A 18 31.01 14.46 30.73
C LEU A 18 30.27 15.44 31.63
N ILE A 19 29.67 16.51 31.07
CA ILE A 19 29.06 17.59 31.88
C ILE A 19 27.52 17.60 31.83
N PHE A 20 26.86 16.74 31.07
CA PHE A 20 25.38 16.64 31.11
C PHE A 20 24.91 15.27 31.62
N PRO A 21 24.72 15.10 32.95
CA PRO A 21 23.91 13.99 33.39
C PRO A 21 22.42 14.32 33.19
N ALA A 22 21.75 13.34 32.60
CA ALA A 22 20.30 13.30 32.51
C ALA A 22 19.63 13.61 33.86
N ARG A 23 18.87 14.70 33.91
CA ARG A 23 17.76 14.92 34.86
C ARG A 23 16.98 16.16 34.44
N PHE A 24 15.84 15.96 33.81
CA PHE A 24 14.73 16.92 33.98
C PHE A 24 13.43 16.14 34.08
N VAL A 25 13.10 15.76 35.30
CA VAL A 25 11.73 15.60 35.73
C VAL A 25 11.25 17.02 36.09
N LEU A 26 10.36 17.56 35.32
CA LEU A 26 9.64 18.78 35.69
C LEU A 26 8.15 18.45 35.75
N ASN A 27 7.69 18.24 36.99
CA ASN A 27 6.30 18.40 37.36
C ASN A 27 5.90 19.86 37.10
N GLY A 28 5.17 20.10 36.04
CA GLY A 28 4.46 21.35 35.79
C GLY A 28 2.96 21.06 35.87
N VAL A 29 2.37 21.32 37.05
CA VAL A 29 0.93 21.45 37.23
C VAL A 29 0.51 22.70 36.48
N MET A 30 -0.23 22.55 35.39
CA MET A 30 -1.02 23.63 34.77
C MET A 30 -2.50 23.27 34.86
N ALA A 31 -3.27 24.23 35.29
CA ALA A 31 -4.71 24.20 35.47
C ALA A 31 -5.43 23.96 34.11
N PRO A 32 -6.64 23.37 34.12
CA PRO A 32 -7.36 23.05 32.90
C PRO A 32 -8.06 24.30 32.35
N GLU A 33 -7.68 24.72 31.15
CA GLU A 33 -8.55 25.55 30.32
C GLU A 33 -9.64 24.66 29.71
N GLN A 34 -10.87 25.03 29.96
CA GLN A 34 -12.06 24.44 29.37
C GLN A 34 -12.10 24.78 27.86
N GLY A 35 -11.77 23.80 27.02
CA GLY A 35 -12.04 23.80 25.59
C GLY A 35 -12.80 22.54 25.25
N ASN A 36 -14.09 22.63 24.95
CA ASN A 36 -14.92 21.56 24.44
C ASN A 36 -14.50 21.19 23.01
N GLY A 37 -13.46 20.37 22.91
CA GLY A 37 -13.10 19.63 21.71
C GLY A 37 -13.05 18.16 22.11
N VAL A 38 -14.10 17.41 21.80
CA VAL A 38 -14.09 15.95 21.97
C VAL A 38 -13.08 15.39 20.97
N ASP A 39 -11.96 14.92 21.50
CA ASP A 39 -10.85 14.36 20.74
C ASP A 39 -11.29 13.07 20.05
N GLU A 40 -11.57 13.13 18.75
CA GLU A 40 -11.95 11.98 17.90
C GLU A 40 -10.90 10.86 17.95
N THR A 41 -9.63 11.20 18.18
CA THR A 41 -8.53 10.24 18.27
C THR A 41 -8.60 9.38 19.54
N GLN A 42 -9.11 9.90 20.63
CA GLN A 42 -9.28 9.15 21.88
C GLN A 42 -10.43 8.14 21.81
N TYR A 43 -11.41 8.36 20.91
CA TYR A 43 -12.52 7.43 20.68
C TYR A 43 -12.09 6.19 19.86
N SER A 44 -11.21 6.35 18.88
CA SER A 44 -10.74 5.24 18.05
C SER A 44 -9.88 4.24 18.86
N VAL A 45 -9.06 4.72 19.78
CA VAL A 45 -8.20 3.87 20.63
C VAL A 45 -9.02 3.04 21.64
N LYS A 46 -10.19 3.50 22.08
CA LYS A 46 -11.08 2.76 22.98
C LYS A 46 -11.88 1.64 22.30
N LEU A 47 -12.05 1.70 20.97
CA LEU A 47 -12.80 0.70 20.20
C LEU A 47 -12.00 -0.56 19.90
N ILE A 48 -10.67 -0.50 20.00
CA ILE A 48 -9.76 -1.63 19.72
C ILE A 48 -9.21 -2.17 21.02
N ARG A 49 -9.83 -3.21 21.56
CA ARG A 49 -9.28 -4.02 22.67
C ARG A 49 -8.88 -5.38 22.12
N LYS A 50 -7.54 -5.68 22.04
CA LYS A 50 -7.00 -7.04 21.77
C LYS A 50 -7.85 -7.86 20.78
N ASN A 51 -7.81 -7.51 19.51
CA ASN A 51 -8.54 -8.20 18.43
C ASN A 51 -10.08 -8.06 18.45
N PHE A 52 -10.64 -7.15 19.22
CA PHE A 52 -12.08 -6.87 19.25
C PHE A 52 -12.36 -5.44 18.77
N ILE A 53 -13.29 -5.30 17.84
CA ILE A 53 -13.79 -4.02 17.36
C ILE A 53 -15.26 -3.88 17.75
N TYR A 54 -15.56 -2.89 18.56
CA TYR A 54 -16.91 -2.62 19.04
C TYR A 54 -17.69 -1.78 18.03
N GLY A 55 -19.00 -2.04 17.96
CA GLY A 55 -19.91 -1.23 17.16
C GLY A 55 -20.11 0.17 17.73
N ASN A 56 -20.69 1.04 16.92
CA ASN A 56 -21.16 2.35 17.33
C ASN A 56 -22.57 2.57 16.76
N VAL A 57 -23.50 3.07 17.56
CA VAL A 57 -24.89 3.30 17.15
C VAL A 57 -25.04 4.55 16.28
N ASN A 58 -24.16 5.53 16.45
CA ASN A 58 -24.27 6.85 15.82
C ASN A 58 -23.58 6.89 14.44
N HIS A 59 -22.53 6.09 14.23
CA HIS A 59 -21.79 6.06 12.98
C HIS A 59 -21.33 4.63 12.62
N LYS A 60 -21.06 4.42 11.35
CA LYS A 60 -20.44 3.17 10.89
C LYS A 60 -18.98 3.09 11.32
N VAL A 61 -18.53 1.91 11.70
CA VAL A 61 -17.14 1.64 12.07
C VAL A 61 -16.41 1.08 10.85
N ASN A 62 -15.34 1.75 10.42
CA ASN A 62 -14.50 1.25 9.34
C ASN A 62 -13.53 0.20 9.89
N VAL A 63 -13.37 -0.91 9.16
CA VAL A 63 -12.51 -2.03 9.54
C VAL A 63 -11.69 -2.45 8.33
N TYR A 64 -10.37 -2.55 8.48
CA TYR A 64 -9.47 -2.96 7.41
C TYR A 64 -8.96 -4.36 7.71
N VAL A 65 -9.13 -5.27 6.75
CA VAL A 65 -8.74 -6.67 6.87
C VAL A 65 -7.76 -7.02 5.75
N LYS A 66 -6.57 -7.49 6.11
CA LYS A 66 -5.59 -7.93 5.12
C LYS A 66 -6.14 -9.13 4.35
N VAL A 67 -6.04 -9.11 3.03
CA VAL A 67 -6.52 -10.20 2.15
C VAL A 67 -5.91 -11.54 2.58
N HIS A 68 -6.73 -12.58 2.55
CA HIS A 68 -6.45 -13.95 3.00
C HIS A 68 -6.20 -14.11 4.51
N ARG A 69 -6.36 -13.07 5.32
CA ARG A 69 -6.34 -13.15 6.78
C ARG A 69 -7.75 -13.18 7.35
N ASN A 70 -7.85 -13.59 8.59
CA ASN A 70 -9.11 -13.51 9.33
C ASN A 70 -9.29 -12.07 9.85
N SER A 71 -10.53 -11.61 9.90
CA SER A 71 -10.84 -10.32 10.52
C SER A 71 -10.62 -10.37 12.03
N PRO A 72 -10.44 -9.23 12.69
CA PRO A 72 -10.67 -9.15 14.13
C PRO A 72 -12.13 -9.52 14.44
N TYR A 73 -12.42 -9.78 15.71
CA TYR A 73 -13.80 -9.98 16.14
C TYR A 73 -14.57 -8.67 16.13
N LEU A 74 -15.64 -8.62 15.36
CA LEU A 74 -16.60 -7.52 15.36
C LEU A 74 -17.63 -7.78 16.46
N VAL A 75 -17.77 -6.86 17.38
CA VAL A 75 -18.64 -7.00 18.54
C VAL A 75 -19.95 -6.27 18.28
N CYS A 76 -21.07 -7.00 18.34
CA CYS A 76 -22.42 -6.45 18.12
C CYS A 76 -22.92 -5.65 19.33
N MET A 77 -22.07 -4.83 19.89
CA MET A 77 -22.35 -3.90 21.00
C MET A 77 -21.44 -2.69 20.88
N ASP A 78 -21.90 -1.56 21.44
CA ASP A 78 -21.00 -0.47 21.76
C ASP A 78 -20.25 -0.75 23.08
N LEU A 79 -19.17 -0.04 23.31
CA LEU A 79 -18.33 -0.28 24.48
C LEU A 79 -19.08 -0.04 25.81
N SER A 80 -20.00 0.92 25.84
CA SER A 80 -20.79 1.24 27.04
C SER A 80 -21.75 0.09 27.39
N LEU A 81 -22.47 -0.43 26.39
CA LEU A 81 -23.39 -1.54 26.59
C LEU A 81 -22.65 -2.84 26.96
N SER A 82 -21.43 -3.04 26.44
CA SER A 82 -20.62 -4.22 26.76
C SER A 82 -20.15 -4.28 28.23
N GLN A 83 -20.29 -3.18 28.96
CA GLN A 83 -19.99 -3.08 30.41
C GLN A 83 -21.25 -3.17 31.28
N SER A 84 -22.43 -3.26 30.66
CA SER A 84 -23.71 -3.36 31.33
C SER A 84 -24.20 -4.80 31.31
N GLU A 85 -25.06 -5.15 32.26
CA GLU A 85 -25.77 -6.43 32.24
C GLU A 85 -26.84 -6.41 31.14
N VAL A 86 -26.82 -7.38 30.28
CA VAL A 86 -27.72 -7.53 29.15
C VAL A 86 -28.43 -8.89 29.27
N ILE A 87 -29.76 -8.86 29.37
CA ILE A 87 -30.58 -10.04 29.57
C ILE A 87 -31.02 -10.60 28.21
N ASP A 88 -30.88 -11.90 28.04
CA ASP A 88 -31.29 -12.65 26.84
C ASP A 88 -30.90 -12.02 25.49
N PRO A 89 -29.62 -11.69 25.27
CA PRO A 89 -29.20 -11.05 24.05
C PRO A 89 -29.33 -11.98 22.82
N ASN A 90 -29.91 -11.48 21.76
CA ASN A 90 -29.98 -12.18 20.46
C ASN A 90 -29.34 -11.31 19.37
N TYR A 91 -28.60 -11.95 18.46
CA TYR A 91 -27.75 -11.29 17.49
C TYR A 91 -28.09 -11.73 16.06
N LEU A 92 -28.35 -10.76 15.19
CA LEU A 92 -28.57 -10.99 13.76
C LEU A 92 -27.52 -10.27 12.94
N TRP A 93 -26.61 -11.03 12.33
CA TRP A 93 -25.60 -10.51 11.44
C TRP A 93 -26.01 -10.63 9.97
N ILE A 94 -25.97 -9.52 9.25
CA ILE A 94 -26.28 -9.43 7.81
C ILE A 94 -25.03 -8.94 7.09
N GLY A 95 -24.64 -9.65 6.03
CA GLY A 95 -23.49 -9.29 5.17
C GLY A 95 -23.86 -8.31 4.05
N PRO A 96 -22.88 -7.93 3.20
CA PRO A 96 -23.03 -6.91 2.15
C PRO A 96 -24.15 -7.21 1.14
N ASN A 97 -24.46 -8.48 0.91
CA ASN A 97 -25.49 -8.93 -0.03
C ASN A 97 -26.85 -9.15 0.64
N GLY A 98 -27.08 -8.61 1.84
CA GLY A 98 -28.32 -8.84 2.59
C GLY A 98 -28.49 -10.25 3.16
N GLN A 99 -27.45 -11.08 3.14
CA GLN A 99 -27.50 -12.47 3.60
C GLN A 99 -27.24 -12.57 5.10
N ASN A 100 -28.02 -13.41 5.76
CA ASN A 100 -27.73 -13.81 7.14
C ASN A 100 -26.42 -14.63 7.19
N LEU A 101 -25.50 -14.21 8.06
CA LEU A 101 -24.16 -14.80 8.19
C LEU A 101 -24.12 -16.04 9.09
N LYS A 102 -25.17 -16.32 9.84
CA LYS A 102 -25.27 -17.52 10.67
C LYS A 102 -25.18 -18.76 9.76
N ARG A 103 -24.25 -19.65 10.05
CA ARG A 103 -23.96 -20.89 9.28
C ARG A 103 -23.26 -20.69 7.92
N LYS A 104 -22.67 -19.53 7.63
CA LYS A 104 -21.81 -19.36 6.45
C LYS A 104 -20.41 -19.86 6.75
N GLN A 105 -19.78 -20.60 5.85
CA GLN A 105 -18.43 -21.18 6.05
C GLN A 105 -17.33 -20.13 6.25
N TYR A 106 -17.51 -18.96 5.68
CA TYR A 106 -16.55 -17.83 5.77
C TYR A 106 -16.83 -16.91 6.96
N ALA A 107 -17.85 -17.19 7.78
CA ALA A 107 -18.25 -16.35 8.90
C ALA A 107 -18.39 -17.20 10.18
N ASN A 108 -17.58 -16.89 11.17
CA ASN A 108 -17.71 -17.48 12.50
C ASN A 108 -18.46 -16.49 13.40
N VAL A 109 -19.72 -16.83 13.73
CA VAL A 109 -20.54 -16.07 14.67
C VAL A 109 -20.59 -16.83 15.99
N THR A 110 -20.03 -16.23 17.04
CA THR A 110 -20.02 -16.83 18.39
C THR A 110 -21.40 -16.73 19.05
N GLU A 111 -21.64 -17.52 20.09
CA GLU A 111 -22.85 -17.43 20.92
C GLU A 111 -22.99 -16.07 21.61
N THR A 112 -21.88 -15.40 21.88
CA THR A 112 -21.84 -14.04 22.44
C THR A 112 -21.97 -12.93 21.39
N GLY A 113 -22.40 -13.24 20.17
CA GLY A 113 -22.71 -12.29 19.10
C GLY A 113 -21.50 -11.66 18.42
N LYS A 114 -20.29 -12.20 18.60
CA LYS A 114 -19.09 -11.71 17.90
C LYS A 114 -18.98 -12.37 16.54
N LEU A 115 -18.66 -11.57 15.53
CA LEU A 115 -18.42 -12.04 14.16
C LEU A 115 -16.94 -11.99 13.84
N MET A 116 -16.38 -13.08 13.29
CA MET A 116 -15.09 -13.13 12.64
C MET A 116 -15.27 -13.60 11.19
N LEU A 117 -14.70 -12.89 10.23
CA LEU A 117 -14.68 -13.28 8.83
C LEU A 117 -13.38 -14.04 8.55
N LEU A 118 -13.49 -15.22 7.95
CA LEU A 118 -12.39 -16.15 7.73
C LEU A 118 -11.85 -16.01 6.31
N GLY A 119 -10.52 -15.96 6.16
CA GLY A 119 -9.85 -15.91 4.85
C GLY A 119 -10.38 -14.77 3.97
N PHE A 120 -10.39 -13.54 4.49
CA PHE A 120 -11.04 -12.39 3.90
C PHE A 120 -10.55 -12.11 2.46
N LYS A 121 -11.47 -11.88 1.53
CA LYS A 121 -11.20 -11.61 0.11
C LYS A 121 -11.75 -10.24 -0.29
N GLU A 122 -11.27 -9.73 -1.42
CA GLU A 122 -11.70 -8.44 -1.97
C GLU A 122 -13.23 -8.31 -2.08
N GLN A 123 -13.86 -9.36 -2.61
CA GLN A 123 -15.31 -9.40 -2.85
C GLN A 123 -16.15 -9.48 -1.55
N MET A 124 -15.50 -9.74 -0.41
CA MET A 124 -16.15 -9.72 0.89
C MET A 124 -16.19 -8.32 1.50
N SER A 125 -15.51 -7.33 0.87
CA SER A 125 -15.61 -5.93 1.28
C SER A 125 -17.04 -5.44 1.19
N GLY A 126 -17.42 -4.53 2.09
CA GLY A 126 -18.76 -3.93 2.06
C GLY A 126 -19.35 -3.69 3.43
N SER A 127 -20.63 -3.36 3.45
CA SER A 127 -21.37 -3.02 4.67
C SER A 127 -21.91 -4.27 5.35
N TYR A 128 -21.49 -4.46 6.59
CA TYR A 128 -21.99 -5.48 7.50
C TYR A 128 -22.82 -4.82 8.58
N MET A 129 -23.93 -5.44 8.93
CA MET A 129 -24.86 -4.92 9.91
C MET A 129 -25.18 -5.98 10.96
N CYS A 130 -25.13 -5.57 12.22
CA CYS A 130 -25.60 -6.41 13.32
C CYS A 130 -26.76 -5.74 14.04
N THR A 131 -27.86 -6.46 14.21
CA THR A 131 -28.96 -6.07 15.07
C THR A 131 -28.91 -6.92 16.35
N LEU A 132 -28.80 -6.23 17.48
CA LEU A 132 -28.88 -6.80 18.81
C LEU A 132 -30.28 -6.55 19.37
N SER A 133 -31.01 -7.61 19.79
CA SER A 133 -32.17 -7.49 20.65
C SER A 133 -31.81 -7.98 22.06
N TYR A 134 -32.26 -7.29 23.07
CA TYR A 134 -32.02 -7.62 24.50
C TYR A 134 -33.12 -7.06 25.38
N ARG A 135 -33.25 -7.63 26.57
CA ARG A 135 -34.20 -7.16 27.57
C ARG A 135 -33.52 -6.31 28.62
N VAL A 136 -34.23 -5.31 29.09
CA VAL A 136 -33.84 -4.44 30.21
C VAL A 136 -34.93 -4.43 31.24
N PHE A 137 -34.61 -4.66 32.50
CA PHE A 137 -35.55 -4.56 33.59
C PHE A 137 -35.81 -3.10 33.94
N ARG A 138 -37.06 -2.68 33.89
CA ARG A 138 -37.47 -1.32 34.31
C ARG A 138 -38.03 -1.39 35.73
N ASN A 139 -37.27 -0.81 36.66
CA ASN A 139 -37.62 -0.77 38.08
C ASN A 139 -38.92 0.02 38.36
N ASP A 140 -39.20 1.03 37.52
CA ASP A 140 -40.39 1.88 37.65
C ASP A 140 -41.71 1.16 37.29
N MET A 141 -41.66 0.17 36.43
CA MET A 141 -42.84 -0.58 35.96
C MET A 141 -42.83 -2.07 36.39
N GLN A 142 -41.77 -2.54 37.05
CA GLN A 142 -41.56 -3.97 37.38
C GLN A 142 -41.74 -4.90 36.14
N ALA A 143 -41.38 -4.40 34.94
CA ALA A 143 -41.58 -5.11 33.70
C ALA A 143 -40.27 -5.15 32.89
N GLU A 144 -40.10 -6.23 32.12
CA GLU A 144 -39.05 -6.35 31.14
C GLU A 144 -39.45 -5.63 29.86
N GLU A 145 -38.55 -4.77 29.33
CA GLU A 145 -38.72 -4.10 28.05
C GLU A 145 -37.71 -4.66 27.04
N GLU A 146 -38.16 -5.07 25.87
CA GLU A 146 -37.29 -5.49 24.79
C GLU A 146 -36.75 -4.25 24.05
N ARG A 147 -35.44 -4.21 23.83
CA ARG A 147 -34.73 -3.15 23.11
C ARG A 147 -33.94 -3.68 21.95
N PHE A 148 -33.85 -2.87 20.91
CA PHE A 148 -33.11 -3.15 19.70
C PHE A 148 -32.03 -2.09 19.47
N LYS A 149 -30.82 -2.53 19.11
CA LYS A 149 -29.74 -1.67 18.64
C LYS A 149 -29.14 -2.24 17.36
N THR A 150 -28.85 -1.38 16.41
CA THR A 150 -28.23 -1.75 15.14
C THR A 150 -26.87 -1.10 15.00
N TYR A 151 -25.86 -1.91 14.71
CA TYR A 151 -24.47 -1.51 14.53
C TYR A 151 -24.06 -1.76 13.09
N LYS A 152 -23.41 -0.76 12.48
CA LYS A 152 -22.95 -0.83 11.08
C LYS A 152 -21.43 -0.83 11.04
N PHE A 153 -20.89 -1.80 10.31
CA PHE A 153 -19.45 -1.92 10.05
C PHE A 153 -19.23 -1.82 8.54
N MET A 154 -18.25 -1.03 8.13
CA MET A 154 -17.76 -1.02 6.76
C MET A 154 -16.42 -1.72 6.73
N ILE A 155 -16.35 -2.89 6.08
CA ILE A 155 -15.16 -3.73 6.07
C ILE A 155 -14.51 -3.65 4.71
N TYR A 156 -13.23 -3.30 4.69
CA TYR A 156 -12.42 -3.15 3.50
C TYR A 156 -11.31 -4.20 3.46
N ALA A 157 -11.17 -4.85 2.32
CA ALA A 157 -9.98 -5.64 2.03
C ALA A 157 -8.82 -4.71 1.71
N TYR A 158 -7.65 -4.96 2.31
CA TYR A 158 -6.44 -4.22 1.99
C TYR A 158 -5.25 -5.14 1.79
N ARG A 159 -4.22 -4.59 1.14
CA ARG A 159 -2.87 -5.16 1.00
C ARG A 159 -1.83 -4.13 1.38
N GLU A 160 -0.67 -4.59 1.76
CA GLU A 160 0.51 -3.73 1.82
C GLU A 160 0.94 -3.37 0.39
N PRO A 161 1.60 -2.22 0.18
CA PRO A 161 2.09 -1.84 -1.14
C PRO A 161 3.05 -2.86 -1.73
N ASP A 162 2.90 -3.12 -3.01
CA ASP A 162 3.87 -3.84 -3.82
C ASP A 162 4.99 -2.88 -4.26
N TYR A 163 6.14 -3.43 -4.66
CA TYR A 163 7.27 -2.65 -5.12
C TYR A 163 7.29 -2.53 -6.64
N THR A 164 7.68 -1.33 -7.11
CA THR A 164 8.10 -1.07 -8.48
C THR A 164 9.43 -0.32 -8.44
N TYR A 165 10.15 -0.32 -9.56
CA TYR A 165 11.41 0.43 -9.67
C TYR A 165 11.34 1.40 -10.83
N ARG A 166 11.55 2.69 -10.54
CA ARG A 166 11.83 3.69 -11.57
C ARG A 166 13.32 3.68 -11.85
N ILE A 167 13.67 3.50 -13.11
CA ILE A 167 15.04 3.43 -13.59
C ILE A 167 15.27 4.56 -14.60
N SER A 168 16.39 5.24 -14.48
CA SER A 168 16.87 6.19 -15.47
C SER A 168 18.25 5.81 -15.95
N VAL A 169 18.48 5.96 -17.26
CA VAL A 169 19.75 5.69 -17.95
C VAL A 169 20.02 6.75 -18.97
N HIS A 170 21.30 7.06 -19.20
CA HIS A 170 21.72 8.09 -20.14
C HIS A 170 22.62 7.49 -21.24
N PHE A 171 22.48 8.04 -22.43
CA PHE A 171 23.25 7.66 -23.59
C PHE A 171 23.79 8.92 -24.29
N THR A 172 24.96 8.87 -24.87
CA THR A 172 25.40 9.88 -25.84
C THR A 172 24.83 9.51 -27.20
N THR A 173 24.40 10.50 -27.97
CA THR A 173 23.96 10.34 -29.36
C THR A 173 24.68 11.32 -30.26
N LYS A 174 24.74 11.04 -31.55
CA LYS A 174 25.40 11.93 -32.54
C LYS A 174 24.58 13.21 -32.71
N GLU A 175 23.29 13.12 -32.65
CA GLU A 175 22.37 14.25 -32.77
C GLU A 175 21.03 13.92 -32.10
N CYS A 176 20.30 14.95 -31.67
CA CYS A 176 18.94 14.78 -31.16
C CYS A 176 17.92 14.55 -32.28
N ASN A 177 18.14 13.56 -33.14
CA ASN A 177 17.24 13.17 -34.19
C ASN A 177 16.08 12.32 -33.64
N LEU A 178 14.87 12.85 -33.70
CA LEU A 178 13.69 12.23 -33.10
C LEU A 178 13.39 10.83 -33.67
N ALA A 179 13.57 10.60 -34.98
CA ALA A 179 13.25 9.31 -35.63
C ALA A 179 14.23 8.21 -35.18
N ALA A 180 15.53 8.47 -35.22
CA ALA A 180 16.54 7.48 -34.82
C ALA A 180 16.49 7.20 -33.29
N ASN A 181 16.32 8.22 -32.48
CA ASN A 181 16.21 8.07 -31.03
C ASN A 181 14.95 7.30 -30.64
N ARG A 182 13.83 7.48 -31.35
CA ARG A 182 12.60 6.72 -31.18
C ARG A 182 12.80 5.25 -31.49
N GLN A 183 13.41 4.92 -32.63
CA GLN A 183 13.67 3.53 -33.01
C GLN A 183 14.55 2.83 -31.97
N PHE A 184 15.61 3.48 -31.52
CA PHE A 184 16.47 2.96 -30.45
C PHE A 184 15.67 2.69 -29.17
N PHE A 185 14.84 3.64 -28.75
CA PHE A 185 14.03 3.52 -27.54
C PHE A 185 13.05 2.36 -27.63
N GLU A 186 12.35 2.17 -28.75
CA GLU A 186 11.41 1.09 -28.98
C GLU A 186 12.11 -0.30 -28.95
N GLU A 187 13.28 -0.42 -29.59
CA GLU A 187 14.07 -1.65 -29.56
C GLU A 187 14.61 -1.95 -28.15
N LEU A 188 15.10 -0.95 -27.43
CA LEU A 188 15.55 -1.12 -26.04
C LEU A 188 14.40 -1.62 -25.14
N GLN A 189 13.21 -1.06 -25.27
CA GLN A 189 12.03 -1.52 -24.52
C GLN A 189 11.71 -3.00 -24.82
N LYS A 190 11.76 -3.37 -26.09
CA LYS A 190 11.51 -4.75 -26.53
C LYS A 190 12.52 -5.74 -25.92
N ILE A 191 13.80 -5.37 -25.96
CA ILE A 191 14.88 -6.19 -25.39
C ILE A 191 14.68 -6.35 -23.88
N LEU A 192 14.42 -5.26 -23.16
CA LEU A 192 14.20 -5.29 -21.73
C LEU A 192 12.94 -6.09 -21.35
N ASN A 193 11.83 -5.94 -22.08
CA ASN A 193 10.63 -6.75 -21.83
C ASN A 193 10.88 -8.24 -22.07
N ASN A 194 11.61 -8.62 -23.11
CA ASN A 194 11.99 -10.02 -23.37
C ASN A 194 12.87 -10.58 -22.23
N LEU A 195 13.79 -9.77 -21.71
CA LEU A 195 14.64 -10.14 -20.56
C LEU A 195 13.82 -10.42 -19.31
N LEU A 196 12.69 -9.74 -19.12
CA LEU A 196 11.87 -9.79 -17.92
C LEU A 196 10.67 -10.76 -17.99
N ASP A 197 10.34 -11.30 -19.17
CA ASP A 197 9.09 -12.07 -19.38
C ASP A 197 8.95 -13.28 -18.45
N TYR A 198 10.04 -14.00 -18.19
CA TYR A 198 10.00 -15.18 -17.30
C TYR A 198 9.70 -14.83 -15.85
N LEU A 199 9.98 -13.59 -15.40
CA LEU A 199 9.63 -13.06 -14.08
C LEU A 199 8.22 -12.48 -14.03
N LYS A 200 7.52 -12.44 -15.16
CA LYS A 200 6.24 -11.76 -15.32
C LYS A 200 6.32 -10.29 -14.87
N CYS A 201 7.47 -9.67 -15.17
CA CYS A 201 7.69 -8.24 -15.06
C CYS A 201 7.69 -7.60 -16.44
N HIS A 202 7.36 -6.32 -16.52
CA HIS A 202 7.36 -5.56 -17.77
C HIS A 202 7.70 -4.08 -17.53
N ILE A 203 8.10 -3.43 -18.62
CA ILE A 203 8.42 -2.00 -18.62
C ILE A 203 7.12 -1.20 -18.85
N VAL A 204 6.88 -0.22 -18.01
CA VAL A 204 5.75 0.72 -18.10
C VAL A 204 6.23 2.16 -17.94
N ASP A 205 5.37 3.13 -18.20
CA ASP A 205 5.62 4.57 -18.00
C ASP A 205 6.98 5.03 -18.55
N SER A 206 7.32 4.53 -19.73
CA SER A 206 8.60 4.78 -20.36
C SER A 206 8.56 6.05 -21.20
N SER A 207 9.61 6.86 -21.09
CA SER A 207 9.79 8.08 -21.86
C SER A 207 11.27 8.34 -22.14
N TYR A 208 11.54 9.14 -23.17
CA TYR A 208 12.88 9.62 -23.44
C TYR A 208 12.88 11.10 -23.78
N ARG A 209 13.99 11.75 -23.51
CA ARG A 209 14.27 13.14 -23.88
C ARG A 209 15.69 13.26 -24.36
N CYS A 210 15.94 14.13 -25.33
CA CYS A 210 17.28 14.40 -25.85
C CYS A 210 17.62 15.88 -25.66
N PHE A 211 18.82 16.15 -25.16
CA PHE A 211 19.31 17.51 -24.90
C PHE A 211 20.80 17.61 -25.26
N SER A 212 21.22 18.80 -25.71
CA SER A 212 22.64 19.12 -25.82
C SER A 212 23.18 19.55 -24.46
N VAL A 213 24.13 18.80 -23.94
CA VAL A 213 24.77 19.03 -22.62
C VAL A 213 26.20 19.49 -22.81
N LYS A 214 26.61 20.54 -22.10
CA LYS A 214 27.99 21.01 -22.11
C LYS A 214 28.87 20.18 -21.19
N ARG A 215 29.81 19.42 -21.77
CA ARG A 215 30.77 18.59 -21.03
C ARG A 215 32.13 19.33 -20.94
N PRO A 216 32.82 19.35 -19.77
CA PRO A 216 34.05 20.10 -19.58
C PRO A 216 35.17 19.79 -20.57
N LYS A 217 35.26 18.54 -21.04
CA LYS A 217 36.33 18.07 -21.94
C LYS A 217 35.89 17.87 -23.39
N HIS A 218 34.58 17.81 -23.66
CA HIS A 218 34.06 17.40 -24.95
C HIS A 218 33.18 18.46 -25.64
N GLY A 219 32.97 19.61 -25.01
CA GLY A 219 32.12 20.66 -25.54
C GLY A 219 30.63 20.33 -25.42
N LEU A 220 29.84 20.66 -26.42
CA LEU A 220 28.41 20.28 -26.53
C LEU A 220 28.30 18.85 -27.04
N VAL A 221 27.65 18.03 -26.26
CA VAL A 221 27.36 16.60 -26.58
C VAL A 221 25.87 16.39 -26.43
N ASP A 222 25.25 15.73 -27.41
CA ASP A 222 23.85 15.38 -27.33
C ASP A 222 23.67 14.11 -26.48
N GLU A 223 22.81 14.21 -25.46
CA GLU A 223 22.52 13.13 -24.53
C GLU A 223 21.03 12.74 -24.57
N LEU A 224 20.77 11.44 -24.64
CA LEU A 224 19.47 10.83 -24.58
C LEU A 224 19.23 10.31 -23.16
N PHE A 225 18.24 10.86 -22.49
CA PHE A 225 17.77 10.46 -21.16
C PHE A 225 16.57 9.54 -21.31
N ILE A 226 16.67 8.32 -20.84
CA ILE A 226 15.57 7.34 -20.85
C ILE A 226 15.16 7.05 -19.43
N VAL A 227 13.85 7.13 -19.17
CA VAL A 227 13.23 6.80 -17.88
C VAL A 227 12.13 5.79 -18.13
N PHE A 228 12.05 4.78 -17.30
CA PHE A 228 10.98 3.76 -17.33
C PHE A 228 10.75 3.18 -15.94
N GLN A 229 9.59 2.53 -15.77
CA GLN A 229 9.28 1.77 -14.55
C GLN A 229 9.26 0.27 -14.85
N VAL A 230 9.71 -0.51 -13.88
CA VAL A 230 9.61 -1.97 -13.89
C VAL A 230 8.47 -2.38 -12.97
N ASN A 231 7.46 -3.02 -13.55
CA ASN A 231 6.24 -3.42 -12.86
C ASN A 231 6.14 -4.96 -12.81
N PRO A 232 5.78 -5.58 -11.66
CA PRO A 232 5.70 -7.04 -11.52
C PRO A 232 4.37 -7.66 -11.99
N PHE A 233 3.49 -6.88 -12.63
CA PHE A 233 2.14 -7.31 -12.99
C PHE A 233 1.95 -7.44 -14.50
N ALA A 234 2.91 -8.04 -15.22
CA ALA A 234 2.75 -8.38 -16.63
C ALA A 234 1.64 -9.44 -16.83
N PRO A 235 1.03 -9.55 -18.02
CA PRO A 235 0.00 -10.55 -18.30
C PRO A 235 0.39 -11.95 -17.82
N GLY A 236 -0.49 -12.58 -17.04
CA GLY A 236 -0.25 -13.92 -16.48
C GLY A 236 0.51 -13.94 -15.16
N TRP A 237 0.81 -12.80 -14.52
CA TRP A 237 1.48 -12.73 -13.23
C TRP A 237 0.74 -13.52 -12.12
N GLU A 238 -0.61 -13.61 -12.20
CA GLU A 238 -1.43 -14.33 -11.21
C GLU A 238 -1.13 -15.84 -11.20
N VAL A 239 -0.63 -16.40 -12.29
CA VAL A 239 -0.28 -17.83 -12.36
C VAL A 239 0.81 -18.17 -11.35
N SER A 240 1.78 -17.27 -11.19
CA SER A 240 2.85 -17.42 -10.23
C SER A 240 2.35 -17.44 -8.77
N CYS A 241 1.15 -16.91 -8.53
CA CYS A 241 0.53 -16.83 -7.21
C CYS A 241 -0.41 -18.02 -6.88
N ARG A 242 -0.84 -18.79 -7.88
CA ARG A 242 -1.84 -19.86 -7.67
C ARG A 242 -1.27 -21.13 -7.02
N GLN A 243 0.02 -21.35 -7.14
CA GLN A 243 0.65 -22.61 -6.77
C GLN A 243 1.24 -22.64 -5.36
N ILE A 244 1.16 -21.55 -4.61
CA ILE A 244 1.94 -21.40 -3.39
C ILE A 244 1.03 -21.05 -2.20
N THR A 245 1.24 -21.74 -1.10
CA THR A 245 0.63 -21.47 0.22
C THR A 245 1.18 -20.20 0.88
N THR A 246 2.23 -19.61 0.33
CA THR A 246 2.88 -18.36 0.77
C THR A 246 2.18 -17.13 0.19
N ASP A 247 2.35 -16.01 0.85
CA ASP A 247 1.75 -14.73 0.44
C ASP A 247 2.29 -14.31 -0.92
N CYS A 248 1.40 -14.07 -1.88
CA CYS A 248 1.76 -13.67 -3.25
C CYS A 248 2.51 -12.32 -3.30
N GLU A 249 2.43 -11.51 -2.25
CA GLU A 249 3.17 -10.25 -2.14
C GLU A 249 4.68 -10.49 -2.14
N ASP A 250 5.15 -11.50 -1.42
CA ASP A 250 6.58 -11.84 -1.36
C ASP A 250 7.11 -12.30 -2.72
N ILE A 251 6.28 -12.97 -3.51
CA ILE A 251 6.67 -13.46 -4.84
C ILE A 251 6.80 -12.31 -5.83
N THR A 252 5.79 -11.45 -5.95
CA THR A 252 5.81 -10.30 -6.87
C THR A 252 6.93 -9.33 -6.52
N ASN A 253 7.15 -9.07 -5.23
CA ASN A 253 8.26 -8.23 -4.76
C ASN A 253 9.63 -8.86 -5.01
N SER A 254 9.77 -10.18 -4.87
CA SER A 254 10.99 -10.91 -5.22
C SER A 254 11.25 -10.86 -6.73
N HIS A 255 10.21 -11.03 -7.56
CA HIS A 255 10.35 -10.98 -9.02
C HIS A 255 10.81 -9.60 -9.50
N VAL A 256 10.19 -8.52 -9.04
CA VAL A 256 10.58 -7.17 -9.45
C VAL A 256 11.97 -6.79 -8.94
N HIS A 257 12.37 -7.29 -7.77
CA HIS A 257 13.73 -7.10 -7.27
C HIS A 257 14.77 -7.83 -8.14
N LYS A 258 14.50 -9.06 -8.57
CA LYS A 258 15.33 -9.80 -9.52
C LYS A 258 15.37 -9.11 -10.89
N ALA A 259 14.22 -8.61 -11.38
CA ALA A 259 14.13 -7.86 -12.63
C ALA A 259 15.03 -6.61 -12.62
N ARG A 260 15.00 -5.84 -11.52
CA ARG A 260 15.91 -4.69 -11.32
C ARG A 260 17.39 -5.12 -11.45
N GLY A 261 17.78 -6.22 -10.79
CA GLY A 261 19.15 -6.74 -10.84
C GLY A 261 19.57 -7.21 -12.23
N LEU A 262 18.66 -7.82 -13.00
CA LEU A 262 18.91 -8.21 -14.41
C LEU A 262 19.13 -7.00 -15.32
N ILE A 263 18.31 -5.96 -15.17
CA ILE A 263 18.46 -4.71 -15.93
C ILE A 263 19.79 -4.02 -15.59
N GLU A 264 20.15 -3.96 -14.31
CA GLU A 264 21.44 -3.38 -13.89
C GLU A 264 22.62 -4.17 -14.49
N LYS A 265 22.56 -5.51 -14.46
CA LYS A 265 23.55 -6.38 -15.08
C LYS A 265 23.61 -6.18 -16.61
N PHE A 266 22.46 -6.06 -17.25
CA PHE A 266 22.37 -5.80 -18.69
C PHE A 266 23.13 -4.52 -19.06
N PHE A 267 22.90 -3.39 -18.39
CA PHE A 267 23.60 -2.13 -18.70
C PHE A 267 25.09 -2.17 -18.35
N ARG A 268 25.50 -2.94 -17.34
CA ARG A 268 26.89 -3.05 -16.93
C ARG A 268 27.73 -3.97 -17.80
N GLU A 269 27.18 -5.12 -18.22
CA GLU A 269 27.95 -6.22 -18.81
C GLU A 269 27.60 -6.50 -20.28
N GLN A 270 26.33 -6.39 -20.65
CA GLN A 270 25.85 -6.84 -21.96
C GLN A 270 25.69 -5.71 -22.98
N TRP A 271 25.84 -4.46 -22.58
CA TRP A 271 25.75 -3.33 -23.49
C TRP A 271 26.72 -3.45 -24.70
N TYR A 272 27.89 -4.03 -24.48
CA TYR A 272 28.85 -4.29 -25.55
C TYR A 272 28.34 -5.20 -26.65
N ILE A 273 27.49 -6.20 -26.33
CA ILE A 273 26.92 -7.15 -27.29
C ILE A 273 25.88 -6.47 -28.16
N LEU A 274 25.06 -5.59 -27.56
CA LEU A 274 24.02 -4.83 -28.28
C LEU A 274 24.58 -3.81 -29.27
N LYS A 275 25.79 -3.35 -29.06
CA LYS A 275 26.45 -2.46 -30.00
C LYS A 275 26.57 -3.05 -31.41
N HIS A 276 26.54 -4.39 -31.55
CA HIS A 276 26.57 -5.09 -32.82
C HIS A 276 25.18 -5.35 -33.43
N GLU A 277 24.14 -5.42 -32.63
CA GLU A 277 22.76 -5.59 -33.13
C GLU A 277 22.15 -4.27 -33.63
N PHE A 278 22.62 -3.14 -33.14
CA PHE A 278 22.20 -1.80 -33.58
C PHE A 278 23.03 -1.23 -34.76
N VAL A 279 23.48 -2.08 -35.64
CA VAL A 279 24.37 -1.68 -36.78
C VAL A 279 23.78 -0.57 -37.66
N ASN A 280 22.47 -0.38 -37.70
CA ASN A 280 21.78 0.63 -38.48
C ASN A 280 21.31 1.86 -37.69
N ILE A 281 21.61 1.93 -36.40
CA ILE A 281 21.24 3.07 -35.56
C ILE A 281 22.45 3.96 -35.39
N PRO A 282 22.33 5.30 -35.54
CA PRO A 282 23.44 6.21 -35.35
C PRO A 282 24.05 5.99 -33.96
N ALA A 283 25.39 6.11 -33.87
CA ALA A 283 26.20 5.74 -32.72
C ALA A 283 25.64 6.30 -31.39
N ILE A 284 24.78 5.50 -30.77
CA ILE A 284 24.23 5.75 -29.42
C ILE A 284 25.05 4.92 -28.43
N HIS A 285 25.67 5.58 -27.47
CA HIS A 285 26.54 4.92 -26.50
C HIS A 285 26.03 5.15 -25.08
N TYR A 286 25.94 4.07 -24.33
CA TYR A 286 25.62 4.13 -22.91
C TYR A 286 26.68 4.94 -22.14
N ILE A 287 26.24 5.80 -21.25
CA ILE A 287 27.11 6.56 -20.35
C ILE A 287 27.32 5.74 -19.09
N ASP A 288 28.55 5.27 -18.88
CA ASP A 288 28.90 4.46 -17.70
C ASP A 288 28.51 5.20 -16.41
N HIS A 289 28.02 4.42 -15.43
CA HIS A 289 27.54 4.92 -14.14
C HIS A 289 26.30 5.84 -14.20
N SER A 290 25.61 5.94 -15.34
CA SER A 290 24.37 6.72 -15.46
C SER A 290 23.13 5.98 -14.95
N PHE A 291 23.24 4.68 -14.65
CA PHE A 291 22.14 3.88 -14.12
C PHE A 291 21.73 4.34 -12.73
N GLN A 292 20.52 4.86 -12.63
CA GLN A 292 19.90 5.27 -11.38
C GLN A 292 18.62 4.49 -11.15
N VAL A 293 18.35 4.11 -9.91
CA VAL A 293 17.17 3.35 -9.55
C VAL A 293 16.53 3.91 -8.28
N THR A 294 15.21 4.09 -8.33
CA THR A 294 14.40 4.51 -7.18
C THR A 294 13.29 3.47 -6.98
N ARG A 295 13.17 2.95 -5.77
CA ARG A 295 12.04 2.11 -5.40
C ARG A 295 10.80 2.98 -5.19
N LEU A 296 9.68 2.57 -5.74
CA LEU A 296 8.37 3.19 -5.55
C LEU A 296 7.41 2.15 -4.99
N ASP A 297 6.52 2.61 -4.12
CA ASP A 297 5.40 1.81 -3.69
C ASP A 297 4.29 1.87 -4.73
N SER A 298 3.67 0.74 -5.00
CA SER A 298 2.60 0.56 -5.98
C SER A 298 1.48 -0.30 -5.39
N CYS A 299 0.30 -0.24 -5.97
CA CYS A 299 -0.77 -1.17 -5.64
C CYS A 299 -0.97 -2.15 -6.81
N ARG A 300 -1.21 -3.43 -6.48
CA ARG A 300 -1.55 -4.41 -7.51
C ARG A 300 -2.91 -4.14 -8.14
N PRO A 301 -3.19 -4.70 -9.31
CA PRO A 301 -4.47 -4.51 -9.99
C PRO A 301 -5.68 -4.82 -9.10
N GLY A 302 -6.68 -3.95 -9.11
CA GLY A 302 -7.87 -4.03 -8.27
C GLY A 302 -7.75 -3.34 -6.91
N PHE A 303 -6.59 -2.76 -6.60
CA PHE A 303 -6.33 -2.01 -5.35
C PHE A 303 -5.82 -0.62 -5.65
N GLY A 304 -6.04 0.30 -4.71
CA GLY A 304 -5.53 1.67 -4.82
C GLY A 304 -5.33 2.32 -3.47
N LYS A 305 -4.54 3.39 -3.44
CA LYS A 305 -4.35 4.25 -2.27
C LYS A 305 -5.35 5.39 -2.31
N ASN A 306 -5.94 5.69 -1.18
CA ASN A 306 -6.75 6.88 -0.98
C ASN A 306 -6.73 7.25 0.50
N ASP A 307 -5.70 7.97 0.91
CA ASP A 307 -5.49 8.33 2.31
C ASP A 307 -6.54 9.31 2.85
N PHE A 308 -7.29 9.99 1.98
CA PHE A 308 -8.40 10.86 2.40
C PHE A 308 -9.64 10.06 2.84
N ILE A 309 -9.97 8.98 2.13
CA ILE A 309 -11.11 8.12 2.45
C ILE A 309 -10.72 7.06 3.49
N HIS A 310 -9.48 6.57 3.42
CA HIS A 310 -8.96 5.47 4.23
C HIS A 310 -7.86 5.95 5.19
N ASN A 311 -8.14 7.05 5.91
CA ASN A 311 -7.22 7.66 6.88
C ASN A 311 -6.78 6.70 8.01
N ASP A 312 -7.65 5.76 8.39
CA ASP A 312 -7.36 4.73 9.40
C ASP A 312 -6.44 3.60 8.87
N CYS A 313 -6.13 3.60 7.56
CA CYS A 313 -5.21 2.66 6.92
C CYS A 313 -4.26 3.43 5.98
N ALA A 314 -3.52 4.37 6.56
CA ALA A 314 -2.56 5.18 5.83
C ALA A 314 -1.54 4.29 5.09
N ASN A 315 -1.27 4.62 3.84
CA ASN A 315 -0.41 3.85 2.93
C ASN A 315 -0.91 2.44 2.54
N CYS A 316 -2.10 2.01 2.94
CA CYS A 316 -2.67 0.75 2.48
C CYS A 316 -3.12 0.84 1.02
N CYS A 317 -2.96 -0.26 0.30
CA CYS A 317 -3.65 -0.51 -0.96
C CYS A 317 -5.01 -1.14 -0.65
N VAL A 318 -6.09 -0.38 -0.71
CA VAL A 318 -7.46 -0.83 -0.41
C VAL A 318 -8.12 -1.29 -1.70
N ALA A 319 -8.93 -2.35 -1.64
CA ALA A 319 -9.68 -2.84 -2.79
C ALA A 319 -10.59 -1.75 -3.36
N CYS A 320 -10.54 -1.52 -4.67
CA CYS A 320 -11.34 -0.50 -5.34
C CYS A 320 -12.83 -0.71 -5.08
N ASP A 321 -13.54 0.38 -4.78
CA ASP A 321 -14.98 0.37 -4.51
C ASP A 321 -15.79 -0.04 -5.76
N PRO A 322 -17.02 -0.55 -5.60
CA PRO A 322 -17.93 -0.78 -6.71
C PRO A 322 -18.11 0.47 -7.58
N GLY A 323 -18.00 0.30 -8.91
CA GLY A 323 -18.00 1.39 -9.87
C GLY A 323 -16.64 2.01 -10.15
N SER A 324 -15.58 1.44 -9.55
CA SER A 324 -14.21 1.82 -9.84
C SER A 324 -13.31 0.61 -10.07
N TYR A 325 -12.17 0.83 -10.69
CA TYR A 325 -11.18 -0.20 -11.01
C TYR A 325 -9.76 0.35 -10.90
N SER A 326 -8.80 -0.53 -10.79
CA SER A 326 -7.38 -0.18 -10.89
C SER A 326 -6.70 -1.11 -11.88
N PRO A 327 -6.17 -0.59 -13.00
CA PRO A 327 -5.38 -1.36 -13.95
C PRO A 327 -3.96 -1.59 -13.41
N ASN A 328 -3.15 -2.30 -14.18
CA ASN A 328 -1.81 -2.77 -13.76
C ASN A 328 -0.82 -1.67 -13.33
N ASN A 329 -1.04 -0.42 -13.71
CA ASN A 329 -0.04 0.64 -13.59
C ASN A 329 -0.45 1.76 -12.64
N ASP A 330 -1.71 1.81 -12.22
CA ASP A 330 -2.21 2.89 -11.39
C ASP A 330 -2.18 2.55 -9.89
N ILE A 331 -1.71 3.51 -9.11
CA ILE A 331 -1.78 3.43 -7.64
C ILE A 331 -3.12 3.93 -7.09
N THR A 332 -4.00 4.47 -7.94
CA THR A 332 -5.31 4.98 -7.56
C THR A 332 -6.42 4.25 -8.31
N CYS A 333 -7.56 4.08 -7.65
CA CYS A 333 -8.74 3.53 -8.32
C CYS A 333 -9.38 4.58 -9.24
N GLN A 334 -9.67 4.18 -10.48
CA GLN A 334 -10.30 5.01 -11.52
C GLN A 334 -11.80 4.72 -11.60
N PRO A 335 -12.67 5.73 -11.83
CA PRO A 335 -14.09 5.49 -11.99
C PRO A 335 -14.39 4.81 -13.33
N CYS A 336 -15.32 3.84 -13.32
CA CYS A 336 -15.86 3.24 -14.54
C CYS A 336 -16.94 4.13 -15.16
N THR A 337 -16.74 4.52 -16.41
CA THR A 337 -17.68 5.38 -17.15
C THR A 337 -18.68 4.59 -17.99
N SER A 338 -18.36 3.38 -18.43
CA SER A 338 -19.13 2.61 -19.41
C SER A 338 -19.89 1.42 -18.83
N ILE A 339 -19.37 0.78 -17.78
CA ILE A 339 -19.94 -0.43 -17.18
C ILE A 339 -20.07 -0.26 -15.67
N ARG A 340 -21.23 -0.64 -15.10
CA ARG A 340 -21.45 -0.59 -13.66
C ARG A 340 -20.91 -1.85 -12.99
N ILE A 341 -19.71 -1.77 -12.48
CA ILE A 341 -19.12 -2.83 -11.63
C ILE A 341 -19.81 -2.80 -10.26
N LYS A 342 -20.24 -3.98 -9.79
CA LYS A 342 -20.96 -4.14 -8.52
C LYS A 342 -20.12 -4.76 -7.41
N HIS A 343 -18.88 -5.17 -7.68
CA HIS A 343 -18.00 -5.82 -6.71
C HIS A 343 -16.78 -4.96 -6.41
N TYR A 344 -16.18 -5.22 -5.26
CA TYR A 344 -14.90 -4.62 -4.87
C TYR A 344 -13.73 -5.27 -5.60
N GLY A 345 -12.63 -4.53 -5.76
CA GLY A 345 -11.37 -5.04 -6.26
C GLY A 345 -11.36 -5.31 -7.77
N ALA A 346 -12.11 -4.55 -8.56
CA ALA A 346 -12.11 -4.69 -10.02
C ALA A 346 -10.78 -4.24 -10.64
N LYS A 347 -10.29 -5.04 -11.61
CA LYS A 347 -9.05 -4.78 -12.35
C LYS A 347 -9.29 -4.03 -13.66
N SER A 348 -10.48 -4.09 -14.18
CA SER A 348 -10.92 -3.42 -15.43
C SER A 348 -12.41 -3.11 -15.35
N CYS A 349 -12.85 -2.19 -16.17
CA CYS A 349 -14.29 -1.93 -16.37
C CYS A 349 -14.93 -2.94 -17.33
#